data_ddf46bb5f292155097e2c9985f205154
#
_entry.id   ddf46bb5f292155097e2c9985f205154
#
_cell.length_a   1.000
_cell.length_b   1.000
_cell.length_c   1.000
_cell.angle_alpha   90.00
_cell.angle_beta   90.00
_cell.angle_gamma   90.00
#
_symmetry.space_group_name_H-M   'P 1'
#
loop_
_entity.id
_entity.type
_entity.pdbx_description
1 polymer ?
#
loop_
_entity_poly.entity_id
_entity_poly.type
_entity_poly.pdbx_seq_one_letter_code
_entity_poly.pdbx_strand_id
1 'polypeptide(L)'
;MSKKTSDPIVREFLLTFWKIHILHHAEEQGVYGQWMMEELHRHGYRLSPGTLYPVLARMARRGWLRSAEPKKSRDARVYRITPEGANVLKRLRASLGELQHEVAPRSKRRPAALARRTRNNIRR
;
A
#
# COMPACT_ATOMS: atom_id res chain seq x y z
N MET A 1 14.22 -12.74 0.05
CA MET A 1 13.32 -11.93 -0.74
C MET A 1 12.02 -12.65 -0.99
N SER A 2 12.08 -13.80 -1.65
CA SER A 2 10.86 -14.55 -1.91
C SER A 2 10.23 -15.08 -0.63
N LYS A 3 10.97 -15.11 0.46
CA LYS A 3 10.45 -15.57 1.75
C LYS A 3 9.34 -14.68 2.29
N LYS A 4 9.30 -13.43 1.85
CA LYS A 4 8.30 -12.47 2.30
C LYS A 4 6.88 -12.96 2.06
N THR A 5 6.64 -13.55 0.88
CA THR A 5 5.31 -13.98 0.51
C THR A 5 5.07 -15.47 0.75
N SER A 6 6.10 -16.21 1.19
CA SER A 6 5.94 -17.62 1.47
C SER A 6 5.46 -17.86 2.89
N ASP A 7 5.58 -16.87 3.78
CA ASP A 7 5.10 -16.97 5.15
C ASP A 7 3.63 -16.57 5.18
N PRO A 8 2.71 -17.51 5.49
CA PRO A 8 1.29 -17.19 5.45
C PRO A 8 0.88 -16.12 6.44
N ILE A 9 1.54 -16.02 7.58
CA ILE A 9 1.20 -15.01 8.58
C ILE A 9 1.64 -13.63 8.07
N VAL A 10 2.88 -13.53 7.62
CA VAL A 10 3.40 -12.27 7.08
C VAL A 10 2.60 -11.86 5.86
N ARG A 11 2.24 -12.84 5.01
CA ARG A 11 1.47 -12.54 3.80
C ARG A 11 0.13 -11.89 4.12
N GLU A 12 -0.51 -12.31 5.19
CA GLU A 12 -1.79 -11.74 5.60
C GLU A 12 -1.65 -10.23 5.81
N PHE A 13 -0.57 -9.80 6.43
CA PHE A 13 -0.33 -8.38 6.66
C PHE A 13 0.14 -7.66 5.40
N LEU A 14 0.91 -8.33 4.57
CA LEU A 14 1.46 -7.72 3.37
C LEU A 14 0.39 -7.38 2.33
N LEU A 15 -0.78 -8.00 2.40
CA LEU A 15 -1.88 -7.66 1.50
C LEU A 15 -2.23 -6.17 1.57
N THR A 16 -2.16 -5.60 2.77
CA THR A 16 -2.41 -4.18 2.94
C THR A 16 -1.28 -3.35 2.33
N PHE A 17 -0.04 -3.80 2.50
CA PHE A 17 1.11 -3.11 1.93
C PHE A 17 1.04 -3.07 0.41
N TRP A 18 0.56 -4.13 -0.22
CA TRP A 18 0.41 -4.15 -1.67
C TRP A 18 -0.52 -3.04 -2.13
N LYS A 19 -1.61 -2.83 -1.42
CA LYS A 19 -2.56 -1.78 -1.77
C LYS A 19 -1.93 -0.39 -1.66
N ILE A 20 -1.12 -0.19 -0.65
CA ILE A 20 -0.41 1.08 -0.47
C ILE A 20 0.57 1.31 -1.61
N HIS A 21 1.32 0.27 -1.99
CA HIS A 21 2.22 0.35 -3.15
C HIS A 21 1.46 0.71 -4.42
N ILE A 22 0.31 0.08 -4.62
CA ILE A 22 -0.49 0.32 -5.81
C ILE A 22 -0.95 1.78 -5.85
N LEU A 23 -1.47 2.29 -4.75
CA LEU A 23 -1.93 3.68 -4.69
C LEU A 23 -0.77 4.64 -4.94
N HIS A 24 0.38 4.35 -4.35
CA HIS A 24 1.55 5.19 -4.49
C HIS A 24 1.98 5.30 -5.95
N HIS A 25 2.10 4.18 -6.64
CA HIS A 25 2.56 4.21 -8.03
C HIS A 25 1.50 4.78 -8.95
N ALA A 26 0.22 4.52 -8.67
CA ALA A 26 -0.86 5.08 -9.47
C ALA A 26 -0.98 6.59 -9.29
N GLU A 27 -0.51 7.11 -8.16
CA GLU A 27 -0.47 8.56 -7.94
C GLU A 27 0.61 9.22 -8.78
N GLU A 28 1.75 8.55 -8.91
CA GLU A 28 2.86 9.12 -9.66
C GLU A 28 2.56 9.17 -11.16
N GLN A 29 1.91 8.16 -11.67
CA GLN A 29 1.59 8.09 -13.08
C GLN A 29 0.59 6.98 -13.32
N GLY A 30 0.00 6.95 -14.51
CA GLY A 30 -0.84 5.82 -14.88
C GLY A 30 0.02 4.58 -15.04
N VAL A 31 -0.46 3.45 -14.54
CA VAL A 31 0.33 2.23 -14.56
C VAL A 31 -0.49 1.08 -15.14
N TYR A 32 0.20 0.21 -15.86
CA TYR A 32 -0.40 -1.03 -16.35
C TYR A 32 -0.36 -2.09 -15.26
N GLY A 33 -1.33 -2.99 -15.28
CA GLY A 33 -1.35 -4.08 -14.33
C GLY A 33 -0.10 -4.94 -14.40
N GLN A 34 0.37 -5.21 -15.63
CA GLN A 34 1.59 -5.99 -15.80
C GLN A 34 2.79 -5.29 -15.17
N TRP A 35 2.90 -3.99 -15.40
CA TRP A 35 3.99 -3.22 -14.80
C TRP A 35 3.92 -3.26 -13.28
N MET A 36 2.72 -3.13 -12.74
CA MET A 36 2.52 -3.15 -11.29
C MET A 36 2.96 -4.49 -10.70
N MET A 37 2.66 -5.58 -11.40
CA MET A 37 3.05 -6.90 -10.93
C MET A 37 4.57 -7.03 -10.88
N GLU A 38 5.25 -6.53 -11.91
CA GLU A 38 6.71 -6.58 -11.95
C GLU A 38 7.31 -5.70 -10.85
N GLU A 39 6.72 -4.55 -10.62
CA GLU A 39 7.20 -3.64 -9.58
C GLU A 39 7.06 -4.27 -8.21
N LEU A 40 5.94 -4.91 -7.93
CA LEU A 40 5.74 -5.59 -6.66
C LEU A 40 6.71 -6.75 -6.50
N HIS A 41 7.02 -7.46 -7.59
CA HIS A 41 8.04 -8.51 -7.55
C HIS A 41 9.38 -7.95 -7.14
N ARG A 42 9.73 -6.75 -7.63
CA ARG A 42 11.00 -6.13 -7.28
C ARG A 42 11.10 -5.82 -5.80
N HIS A 43 9.95 -5.59 -5.16
CA HIS A 43 9.92 -5.35 -3.73
C HIS A 43 9.77 -6.64 -2.92
N GLY A 44 9.85 -7.79 -3.59
CA GLY A 44 9.82 -9.09 -2.91
C GLY A 44 8.45 -9.69 -2.76
N TYR A 45 7.41 -9.09 -3.35
CA TYR A 45 6.06 -9.63 -3.29
C TYR A 45 5.80 -10.48 -4.53
N ARG A 46 5.55 -11.76 -4.32
CA ARG A 46 5.28 -12.67 -5.43
C ARG A 46 3.79 -12.87 -5.57
N LEU A 47 3.21 -12.12 -6.49
CA LEU A 47 1.78 -12.17 -6.75
C LEU A 47 1.54 -12.79 -8.12
N SER A 48 0.53 -13.64 -8.19
CA SER A 48 0.06 -14.12 -9.47
C SER A 48 -0.95 -13.12 -10.04
N PRO A 49 -1.20 -13.16 -11.35
CA PRO A 49 -2.26 -12.33 -11.92
C PRO A 49 -3.61 -12.60 -11.27
N GLY A 50 -3.88 -13.86 -10.89
CA GLY A 50 -5.12 -14.21 -10.23
C GLY A 50 -5.31 -13.56 -8.88
N THR A 51 -4.22 -13.10 -8.27
CA THR A 51 -4.29 -12.36 -7.00
C THR A 51 -4.35 -10.87 -7.25
N LEU A 52 -3.49 -10.37 -8.14
CA LEU A 52 -3.36 -8.93 -8.33
C LEU A 52 -4.55 -8.29 -9.01
N TYR A 53 -5.03 -8.87 -10.10
CA TYR A 53 -6.09 -8.23 -10.87
C TYR A 53 -7.39 -8.09 -10.09
N PRO A 54 -7.82 -9.06 -9.28
CA PRO A 54 -8.99 -8.83 -8.42
C PRO A 54 -8.79 -7.72 -7.41
N VAL A 55 -7.57 -7.52 -6.91
CA VAL A 55 -7.28 -6.42 -5.99
C VAL A 55 -7.44 -5.09 -6.72
N LEU A 56 -6.87 -4.97 -7.92
CA LEU A 56 -7.00 -3.76 -8.71
C LEU A 56 -8.46 -3.46 -9.03
N ALA A 57 -9.21 -4.49 -9.40
CA ALA A 57 -10.63 -4.32 -9.72
C ALA A 57 -11.42 -3.84 -8.51
N ARG A 58 -11.13 -4.38 -7.35
CA ARG A 58 -11.81 -3.98 -6.12
C ARG A 58 -11.50 -2.53 -5.77
N MET A 59 -10.23 -2.14 -5.92
CA MET A 59 -9.84 -0.76 -5.64
C MET A 59 -10.50 0.22 -6.59
N ALA A 60 -10.69 -0.20 -7.83
CA ALA A 60 -11.41 0.63 -8.81
C ALA A 60 -12.89 0.75 -8.43
N ARG A 61 -13.51 -0.36 -8.02
CA ARG A 61 -14.91 -0.33 -7.61
C ARG A 61 -15.12 0.54 -6.37
N ARG A 62 -14.12 0.61 -5.51
CA ARG A 62 -14.19 1.46 -4.32
C ARG A 62 -13.96 2.93 -4.65
N GLY A 63 -13.62 3.24 -5.88
CA GLY A 63 -13.39 4.61 -6.30
C GLY A 63 -12.00 5.13 -5.99
N TRP A 64 -11.08 4.27 -5.60
CA TRP A 64 -9.70 4.69 -5.33
C TRP A 64 -8.84 4.76 -6.57
N LEU A 65 -9.17 3.93 -7.56
CA LEU A 65 -8.49 3.89 -8.83
C LEU A 65 -9.49 4.08 -9.95
N ARG A 66 -8.99 4.60 -11.06
CA ARG A 66 -9.77 4.68 -12.30
C ARG A 66 -8.99 3.93 -13.35
N SER A 67 -9.67 3.04 -14.06
CA SER A 67 -9.02 2.31 -15.13
C SER A 67 -9.55 2.81 -16.46
N ALA A 68 -8.61 3.08 -17.38
CA ALA A 68 -9.00 3.37 -18.73
C ALA A 68 -9.36 2.07 -19.42
N GLU A 69 -10.45 2.08 -20.17
CA GLU A 69 -10.89 0.90 -20.86
C GLU A 69 -10.02 0.66 -22.08
N PRO A 70 -9.16 -0.35 -22.06
CA PRO A 70 -8.35 -0.66 -23.23
C PRO A 70 -9.22 -1.35 -24.26
N LYS A 71 -8.83 -1.23 -25.50
CA LYS A 71 -9.58 -1.85 -26.54
C LYS A 71 -9.24 -3.32 -26.72
N LYS A 72 -8.19 -3.81 -26.06
CA LYS A 72 -7.69 -5.14 -26.34
C LYS A 72 -7.79 -6.10 -25.17
N SER A 73 -7.06 -5.88 -24.12
CA SER A 73 -7.05 -6.81 -23.01
C SER A 73 -6.89 -6.07 -21.72
N ARG A 74 -7.21 -6.75 -20.60
CA ARG A 74 -7.03 -6.11 -19.31
C ARG A 74 -5.56 -5.92 -18.95
N ASP A 75 -4.65 -6.62 -19.63
CA ASP A 75 -3.22 -6.42 -19.40
C ASP A 75 -2.79 -5.04 -19.84
N ALA A 76 -3.51 -4.44 -20.79
CA ALA A 76 -3.21 -3.11 -21.29
C ALA A 76 -4.02 -2.03 -20.55
N ARG A 77 -4.79 -2.41 -19.55
CA ARG A 77 -5.59 -1.45 -18.80
C ARG A 77 -4.70 -0.59 -17.93
N VAL A 78 -4.90 0.73 -18.02
CA VAL A 78 -4.11 1.69 -17.27
C VAL A 78 -4.89 2.10 -16.03
N TYR A 79 -4.25 2.05 -14.89
CA TYR A 79 -4.84 2.44 -13.62
C TYR A 79 -4.24 3.75 -13.14
N ARG A 80 -5.09 4.69 -12.75
CA ARG A 80 -4.69 5.99 -12.22
C ARG A 80 -5.39 6.21 -10.90
N ILE A 81 -4.75 6.95 -10.02
CA ILE A 81 -5.36 7.27 -8.74
C ILE A 81 -6.46 8.32 -8.95
N THR A 82 -7.53 8.21 -8.18
CA THR A 82 -8.59 9.21 -8.16
C THR A 82 -8.31 10.21 -7.04
N PRO A 83 -9.02 11.37 -7.02
CA PRO A 83 -8.90 12.27 -5.86
C PRO A 83 -9.24 11.57 -4.55
N GLU A 84 -10.22 10.68 -4.57
CA GLU A 84 -10.59 9.92 -3.38
C GLU A 84 -9.46 8.97 -2.99
N GLY A 85 -8.85 8.30 -3.97
CA GLY A 85 -7.71 7.41 -3.70
C GLY A 85 -6.52 8.18 -3.15
N ALA A 86 -6.28 9.39 -3.67
CA ALA A 86 -5.19 10.22 -3.19
C ALA A 86 -5.42 10.60 -1.71
N ASN A 87 -6.67 10.88 -1.35
CA ASN A 87 -7.00 11.19 0.03
C ASN A 87 -6.79 9.97 0.94
N VAL A 88 -7.18 8.80 0.47
CA VAL A 88 -6.94 7.55 1.21
C VAL A 88 -5.45 7.34 1.40
N LEU A 89 -4.66 7.54 0.35
CA LEU A 89 -3.22 7.35 0.42
C LEU A 89 -2.59 8.32 1.42
N LYS A 90 -3.06 9.56 1.42
CA LYS A 90 -2.56 10.56 2.37
C LYS A 90 -2.80 10.12 3.81
N ARG A 91 -4.00 9.62 4.10
CA ARG A 91 -4.32 9.15 5.44
C ARG A 91 -3.52 7.91 5.80
N LEU A 92 -3.30 7.03 4.83
CA LEU A 92 -2.50 5.83 5.07
C LEU A 92 -1.05 6.17 5.35
N ARG A 93 -0.50 7.14 4.63
CA ARG A 93 0.87 7.59 4.88
C ARG A 93 1.03 8.13 6.29
N ALA A 94 0.06 8.90 6.75
CA ALA A 94 0.10 9.43 8.11
C ALA A 94 0.03 8.30 9.14
N SER A 95 -0.89 7.38 8.96
CA SER A 95 -1.04 6.26 9.88
C SER A 95 0.18 5.34 9.84
N LEU A 96 0.73 5.13 8.66
CA LEU A 96 1.90 4.26 8.51
C LEU A 96 3.11 4.87 9.19
N GLY A 97 3.30 6.18 9.05
CA GLY A 97 4.40 6.86 9.71
C GLY A 97 4.29 6.78 11.23
N GLU A 98 3.09 6.98 11.75
CA GLU A 98 2.86 6.87 13.17
C GLU A 98 3.10 5.45 13.67
N LEU A 99 2.58 4.47 12.94
CA LEU A 99 2.78 3.07 13.30
C LEU A 99 4.26 2.70 13.28
N GLN A 100 4.96 3.13 12.24
CA GLN A 100 6.37 2.83 12.11
C GLN A 100 7.16 3.39 13.29
N HIS A 101 6.83 4.60 13.70
CA HIS A 101 7.47 5.21 14.85
C HIS A 101 7.19 4.43 16.13
N GLU A 102 5.96 3.99 16.29
CA GLU A 102 5.53 3.28 17.49
C GLU A 102 6.18 1.90 17.62
N VAL A 103 6.26 1.14 16.50
CA VAL A 103 6.76 -0.23 16.55
C VAL A 103 8.24 -0.34 16.22
N ALA A 104 8.92 0.77 15.95
CA ALA A 104 10.34 0.74 15.67
C ALA A 104 11.10 0.19 16.88
N PRO A 105 12.24 -0.48 16.65
CA PRO A 105 13.05 -0.94 17.76
C PRO A 105 13.35 0.19 18.72
N ARG A 106 13.42 -0.15 20.00
CA ARG A 106 13.60 0.85 21.06
C ARG A 106 14.76 1.80 20.77
N SER A 107 15.84 1.30 20.23
CA SER A 107 17.02 2.09 19.94
C SER A 107 16.77 3.19 18.91
N LYS A 108 15.68 3.09 18.14
CA LYS A 108 15.38 4.06 17.08
C LYS A 108 14.22 4.97 17.44
N ARG A 109 13.64 4.82 18.63
CA ARG A 109 12.56 5.69 19.07
C ARG A 109 13.10 6.97 19.66
N ARG A 110 12.29 8.03 19.59
CA ARG A 110 12.64 9.30 20.19
C ARG A 110 12.13 9.35 21.63
N PRO A 111 13.01 9.39 22.62
CA PRO A 111 12.56 9.43 24.01
C PRO A 111 11.68 10.63 24.34
N ALA A 112 12.01 11.79 23.75
CA ALA A 112 11.24 13.00 24.01
C ALA A 112 9.78 12.89 23.58
N ALA A 113 9.55 12.27 22.43
CA ALA A 113 8.18 12.09 21.94
C ALA A 113 7.41 11.15 22.84
N LEU A 114 8.06 10.11 23.32
CA LEU A 114 7.42 9.16 24.22
C LEU A 114 7.06 9.83 25.55
N ALA A 115 7.95 10.63 26.09
CA ALA A 115 7.70 11.34 27.34
C ALA A 115 6.51 12.29 27.21
N ARG A 116 6.39 12.96 26.08
CA ARG A 116 5.27 13.86 25.84
C ARG A 116 3.95 13.14 25.80
N ARG A 117 3.92 11.99 25.17
CA ARG A 117 2.68 11.20 25.07
C ARG A 117 2.23 10.74 26.45
N THR A 118 3.16 10.29 27.25
CA THR A 118 2.87 9.85 28.60
C THR A 118 2.26 10.98 29.43
N ARG A 119 2.83 12.16 29.30
CA ARG A 119 2.35 13.32 30.04
C ARG A 119 0.92 13.66 29.66
N ASN A 120 0.63 13.63 28.37
CA ASN A 120 -0.72 13.94 27.92
C ASN A 120 -1.74 12.93 28.42
N ASN A 121 -1.35 11.68 28.47
CA ASN A 121 -2.25 10.66 28.97
C ASN A 121 -2.56 10.83 30.45
N ILE A 122 -1.58 11.25 31.19
CA ILE A 122 -1.77 11.44 32.64
C ILE A 122 -2.72 12.59 32.91
N ARG A 123 -2.69 13.62 32.09
CA ARG A 123 -3.55 14.79 32.27
C ARG A 123 -5.01 14.54 31.93
N ARG A 124 -5.28 13.46 31.24
CA ARG A 124 -6.64 13.11 30.86
C ARG A 124 -7.19 12.05 31.77
#